data_21f51e691b89c18c11f004a03963404d
#
_entry.id   21f51e691b89c18c11f004a03963404d
#
_cell.length_a   1.000
_cell.length_b   1.000
_cell.length_c   1.000
_cell.angle_alpha   90.00
_cell.angle_beta   90.00
_cell.angle_gamma   90.00
#
_symmetry.space_group_name_H-M   'P 1'
#
loop_
_entity.id
_entity.type
_entity.pdbx_description
1 polymer ?
#
loop_
_entity_poly.entity_id
_entity_poly.type
_entity_poly.pdbx_seq_one_letter_code
_entity_poly.pdbx_strand_id
1 'polypeptide(L)'
;ALLVGCKENQWLDWKAQNDLWLEQNIAVHQGDPNFHVLSDGLQYRIIADPTPDDTQAKASSTVRCDYTGTLINGYEFDRGNGTSFSMSNLVSGFSEALRKIHKNGDIEIYIPYYLGYDEEVFSNDKIGDAEGNGTEGTQSYIPPYSVMIFTVHLSDVY
;
A
#
# COMPACT_ATOMS: atom_id res chain seq x y z
N ALA A 1 -15.88 6.39 33.55
CA ALA A 1 -14.48 5.97 33.54
C ALA A 1 -14.24 4.75 32.63
N LEU A 2 -15.27 3.94 32.36
CA LEU A 2 -15.15 2.74 31.51
C LEU A 2 -15.21 3.02 30.01
N LEU A 3 -15.64 4.19 29.59
CA LEU A 3 -15.84 4.52 28.17
C LEU A 3 -14.59 5.09 27.47
N VAL A 4 -13.63 5.60 28.23
CA VAL A 4 -12.40 6.19 27.65
C VAL A 4 -11.40 5.08 27.27
N GLY A 5 -11.37 3.96 27.97
CA GLY A 5 -10.52 2.82 27.65
C GLY A 5 -10.96 2.02 26.43
N CYS A 6 -12.25 2.09 26.05
CA CYS A 6 -12.79 1.32 24.92
C CYS A 6 -12.32 1.83 23.54
N LYS A 7 -12.01 3.13 23.39
CA LYS A 7 -11.53 3.67 22.11
C LYS A 7 -10.08 3.28 21.82
N GLU A 8 -9.22 3.27 22.83
CA GLU A 8 -7.81 2.85 22.69
C GLU A 8 -7.71 1.34 22.46
N ASN A 9 -8.57 0.54 23.11
CA ASN A 9 -8.59 -0.91 22.99
C ASN A 9 -9.30 -1.42 21.74
N GLN A 10 -10.09 -0.57 21.07
CA GLN A 10 -10.90 -0.97 19.91
C GLN A 10 -10.05 -1.54 18.76
N TRP A 11 -8.84 -1.05 18.60
CA TRP A 11 -7.97 -1.41 17.47
C TRP A 11 -6.80 -2.29 17.86
N LEU A 12 -6.64 -2.67 19.14
CA LEU A 12 -5.50 -3.49 19.57
C LEU A 12 -5.53 -4.90 19.00
N ASP A 13 -6.71 -5.53 18.91
CA ASP A 13 -6.84 -6.84 18.26
C ASP A 13 -6.55 -6.76 16.76
N TRP A 14 -7.02 -5.73 16.11
CA TRP A 14 -6.73 -5.47 14.70
C TRP A 14 -5.23 -5.25 14.48
N LYS A 15 -4.60 -4.44 15.32
CA LYS A 15 -3.15 -4.23 15.28
C LYS A 15 -2.40 -5.55 15.41
N ALA A 16 -2.76 -6.39 16.38
CA ALA A 16 -2.13 -7.69 16.60
C ALA A 16 -2.29 -8.61 15.39
N GLN A 17 -3.46 -8.63 14.77
CA GLN A 17 -3.71 -9.40 13.54
C GLN A 17 -2.86 -8.90 12.36
N ASN A 18 -2.70 -7.59 12.22
CA ASN A 18 -1.87 -7.00 11.16
C ASN A 18 -0.38 -7.28 11.40
N ASP A 19 0.09 -7.16 12.62
CA ASP A 19 1.48 -7.48 12.97
C ASP A 19 1.78 -8.97 12.69
N LEU A 20 0.88 -9.86 13.09
CA LEU A 20 1.01 -11.30 12.83
C LEU A 20 0.97 -11.60 11.33
N TRP A 21 0.13 -10.91 10.57
CA TRP A 21 0.03 -11.07 9.13
C TRP A 21 1.37 -10.79 8.44
N LEU A 22 2.07 -9.74 8.85
CA LEU A 22 3.39 -9.40 8.30
C LEU A 22 4.44 -10.48 8.62
N GLU A 23 4.42 -11.03 9.82
CA GLU A 23 5.30 -12.16 10.19
C GLU A 23 5.00 -13.40 9.35
N GLN A 24 3.74 -13.72 9.17
CA GLN A 24 3.30 -14.86 8.35
C GLN A 24 3.63 -14.66 6.88
N ASN A 25 3.56 -13.43 6.37
CA ASN A 25 3.90 -13.12 4.99
C ASN A 25 5.38 -13.39 4.71
N ILE A 26 6.26 -13.10 5.65
CA ILE A 26 7.68 -13.46 5.56
C ILE A 26 7.85 -14.98 5.49
N ALA A 27 7.15 -15.70 6.35
CA ALA A 27 7.24 -17.17 6.40
C ALA A 27 6.74 -17.82 5.10
N VAL A 28 5.63 -17.33 4.55
CA VAL A 28 5.05 -17.83 3.29
C VAL A 28 5.98 -17.63 2.10
N HIS A 29 6.71 -16.52 2.09
CA HIS A 29 7.64 -16.19 1.00
C HIS A 29 9.09 -16.60 1.26
N GLN A 30 9.34 -17.40 2.29
CA GLN A 30 10.68 -17.87 2.61
C GLN A 30 11.27 -18.65 1.42
N GLY A 31 12.47 -18.22 0.99
CA GLY A 31 13.14 -18.83 -0.17
C GLY A 31 12.75 -18.26 -1.53
N ASP A 32 11.78 -17.35 -1.59
CA ASP A 32 11.46 -16.63 -2.83
C ASP A 32 12.52 -15.52 -3.07
N PRO A 33 13.33 -15.60 -4.14
CA PRO A 33 14.38 -14.61 -4.41
C PRO A 33 13.82 -13.23 -4.78
N ASN A 34 12.54 -13.15 -5.12
CA ASN A 34 11.88 -11.89 -5.50
C ASN A 34 11.18 -11.20 -4.33
N PHE A 35 11.13 -11.85 -3.18
CA PHE A 35 10.55 -11.27 -1.95
C PHE A 35 11.64 -10.65 -1.10
N HIS A 36 11.39 -9.42 -0.62
CA HIS A 36 12.35 -8.64 0.15
C HIS A 36 11.69 -8.02 1.37
N VAL A 37 12.44 -7.96 2.47
CA VAL A 37 12.09 -7.23 3.69
C VAL A 37 13.17 -6.20 3.95
N LEU A 38 12.80 -4.93 3.97
CA LEU A 38 13.74 -3.84 4.24
C LEU A 38 13.89 -3.57 5.73
N SER A 39 14.93 -2.84 6.10
CA SER A 39 15.25 -2.54 7.50
C SER A 39 14.18 -1.70 8.20
N ASP A 40 13.39 -0.93 7.46
CA ASP A 40 12.26 -0.16 7.98
C ASP A 40 10.97 -0.98 8.13
N GLY A 41 10.97 -2.25 7.71
CA GLY A 41 9.84 -3.15 7.80
C GLY A 41 9.00 -3.26 6.53
N LEU A 42 9.28 -2.47 5.50
CA LEU A 42 8.62 -2.60 4.21
C LEU A 42 8.89 -3.99 3.63
N GLN A 43 7.84 -4.65 3.16
CA GLN A 43 7.93 -5.90 2.44
C GLN A 43 7.43 -5.69 1.00
N TYR A 44 8.07 -6.34 0.05
CA TYR A 44 7.61 -6.31 -1.33
C TYR A 44 8.08 -7.56 -2.09
N ARG A 45 7.36 -7.87 -3.15
CA ARG A 45 7.68 -8.95 -4.06
C ARG A 45 7.64 -8.45 -5.49
N ILE A 46 8.74 -8.58 -6.21
CA ILE A 46 8.80 -8.23 -7.63
C ILE A 46 8.20 -9.38 -8.42
N ILE A 47 7.09 -9.13 -9.11
CA ILE A 47 6.41 -10.13 -9.93
C ILE A 47 7.05 -10.20 -11.31
N ALA A 48 7.31 -9.04 -11.90
CA ALA A 48 7.97 -8.91 -13.20
C ALA A 48 8.69 -7.57 -13.30
N ASP A 49 9.84 -7.56 -13.91
CA ASP A 49 10.59 -6.35 -14.24
C ASP A 49 11.22 -6.54 -15.62
N PRO A 50 10.40 -6.55 -16.70
CA PRO A 50 10.83 -7.00 -18.03
C PRO A 50 11.77 -6.05 -18.73
N THR A 51 11.87 -4.80 -18.26
CA THR A 51 12.71 -3.75 -18.86
C THR A 51 13.65 -3.14 -17.79
N PRO A 52 14.62 -3.93 -17.26
CA PRO A 52 15.46 -3.48 -16.14
C PRO A 52 16.39 -2.32 -16.51
N ASP A 53 16.56 -2.03 -17.79
CA ASP A 53 17.36 -0.90 -18.28
C ASP A 53 16.52 0.34 -18.59
N ASP A 54 15.20 0.27 -18.39
CA ASP A 54 14.27 1.39 -18.62
C ASP A 54 14.20 2.33 -17.41
N THR A 55 13.32 3.31 -17.49
CA THR A 55 13.22 4.37 -16.51
C THR A 55 12.74 3.83 -15.15
N GLN A 56 13.45 4.21 -14.12
CA GLN A 56 13.10 3.97 -12.72
C GLN A 56 12.60 5.26 -12.08
N ALA A 57 11.58 5.17 -11.23
CA ALA A 57 11.04 6.32 -10.55
C ALA A 57 12.03 6.91 -9.55
N LYS A 58 12.03 8.23 -9.44
CA LYS A 58 12.76 9.02 -8.44
C LYS A 58 11.77 9.70 -7.52
N ALA A 59 12.23 10.24 -6.40
CA ALA A 59 11.38 10.94 -5.43
C ALA A 59 10.59 12.12 -6.05
N SER A 60 11.13 12.74 -7.10
CA SER A 60 10.51 13.86 -7.81
C SER A 60 9.69 13.45 -9.04
N SER A 61 9.62 12.15 -9.34
CA SER A 61 8.91 11.66 -10.54
C SER A 61 7.40 11.72 -10.36
N THR A 62 6.72 11.76 -11.49
CA THR A 62 5.30 11.41 -11.62
C THR A 62 5.22 10.00 -12.22
N VAL A 63 4.34 9.18 -11.70
CA VAL A 63 4.15 7.80 -12.16
C VAL A 63 2.71 7.58 -12.60
N ARG A 64 2.54 6.64 -13.52
CA ARG A 64 1.21 6.15 -13.90
C ARG A 64 1.14 4.68 -13.55
N CYS A 65 0.08 4.31 -12.83
CA CYS A 65 -0.08 2.95 -12.30
C CYS A 65 -1.49 2.41 -12.54
N ASP A 66 -1.55 1.10 -12.78
CA ASP A 66 -2.74 0.30 -12.53
C ASP A 66 -2.53 -0.39 -11.19
N TYR A 67 -3.48 -0.26 -10.25
CA TYR A 67 -3.27 -0.81 -8.93
C TYR A 67 -4.56 -1.22 -8.24
N THR A 68 -4.44 -2.13 -7.29
CA THR A 68 -5.46 -2.45 -6.30
C THR A 68 -4.85 -2.40 -4.92
N GLY A 69 -5.59 -1.87 -3.95
CA GLY A 69 -5.20 -1.83 -2.55
C GLY A 69 -6.21 -2.58 -1.69
N THR A 70 -5.74 -3.51 -0.86
CA THR A 70 -6.56 -4.31 0.03
C THR A 70 -6.03 -4.31 1.45
N LEU A 71 -6.92 -4.55 2.41
CA LEU A 71 -6.57 -4.87 3.79
C LEU A 71 -6.30 -6.37 3.94
N ILE A 72 -5.81 -6.79 5.11
CA ILE A 72 -5.49 -8.19 5.39
C ILE A 72 -6.70 -9.13 5.33
N ASN A 73 -7.91 -8.60 5.51
CA ASN A 73 -9.18 -9.35 5.42
C ASN A 73 -9.72 -9.44 3.98
N GLY A 74 -9.00 -8.90 3.00
CA GLY A 74 -9.39 -8.89 1.60
C GLY A 74 -10.27 -7.72 1.17
N TYR A 75 -10.64 -6.81 2.09
CA TYR A 75 -11.40 -5.62 1.75
C TYR A 75 -10.59 -4.70 0.81
N GLU A 76 -11.14 -4.42 -0.37
CA GLU A 76 -10.54 -3.51 -1.33
C GLU A 76 -10.92 -2.07 -0.97
N PHE A 77 -9.91 -1.29 -0.55
CA PHE A 77 -10.14 0.09 -0.16
C PHE A 77 -9.83 1.09 -1.28
N ASP A 78 -9.07 0.67 -2.30
CA ASP A 78 -8.71 1.54 -3.42
C ASP A 78 -8.39 0.73 -4.66
N ARG A 79 -8.62 1.36 -5.81
CA ARG A 79 -8.34 0.79 -7.12
C ARG A 79 -8.12 1.94 -8.11
N GLY A 80 -7.17 1.79 -9.01
CA GLY A 80 -6.94 2.73 -10.10
C GLY A 80 -6.51 2.04 -11.37
N ASN A 81 -6.86 2.64 -12.49
CA ASN A 81 -6.46 2.19 -13.81
C ASN A 81 -5.90 3.39 -14.59
N GLY A 82 -4.60 3.34 -14.88
CA GLY A 82 -3.90 4.45 -15.52
C GLY A 82 -3.87 5.73 -14.70
N THR A 83 -3.85 5.61 -13.38
CA THR A 83 -3.87 6.74 -12.46
C THR A 83 -2.48 7.34 -12.33
N SER A 84 -2.40 8.66 -12.44
CA SER A 84 -1.16 9.41 -12.28
C SER A 84 -0.98 9.91 -10.86
N PHE A 85 0.22 9.70 -10.32
CA PHE A 85 0.60 10.16 -8.98
C PHE A 85 1.92 10.91 -9.02
N SER A 86 2.03 11.97 -8.23
CA SER A 86 3.34 12.50 -7.84
C SER A 86 3.93 11.60 -6.77
N MET A 87 5.15 11.13 -6.96
CA MET A 87 5.84 10.29 -5.97
C MET A 87 5.91 10.92 -4.57
N SER A 88 6.00 12.26 -4.51
CA SER A 88 6.05 13.00 -3.26
C SER A 88 4.73 12.99 -2.47
N ASN A 89 3.61 12.65 -3.11
CA ASN A 89 2.28 12.61 -2.48
C ASN A 89 1.87 11.21 -2.04
N LEU A 90 2.66 10.19 -2.35
CA LEU A 90 2.39 8.82 -1.95
C LEU A 90 2.86 8.58 -0.51
N VAL A 91 2.19 7.67 0.20
CA VAL A 91 2.71 7.18 1.49
C VAL A 91 4.11 6.60 1.30
N SER A 92 4.96 6.72 2.31
CA SER A 92 6.39 6.43 2.17
C SER A 92 6.68 4.99 1.72
N GLY A 93 5.94 4.01 2.21
CA GLY A 93 6.12 2.62 1.80
C GLY A 93 5.79 2.37 0.34
N PHE A 94 4.76 3.01 -0.20
CA PHE A 94 4.39 2.89 -1.61
C PHE A 94 5.46 3.54 -2.51
N SER A 95 5.89 4.74 -2.16
CA SER A 95 6.94 5.46 -2.88
C SER A 95 8.27 4.70 -2.88
N GLU A 96 8.67 4.16 -1.74
CA GLU A 96 9.89 3.38 -1.61
C GLU A 96 9.86 2.12 -2.47
N ALA A 97 8.75 1.39 -2.48
CA ALA A 97 8.59 0.16 -3.25
C ALA A 97 8.60 0.41 -4.77
N LEU A 98 7.94 1.46 -5.24
CA LEU A 98 7.94 1.79 -6.68
C LEU A 98 9.33 2.08 -7.23
N ARG A 99 10.26 2.51 -6.39
CA ARG A 99 11.65 2.72 -6.80
C ARG A 99 12.48 1.44 -6.95
N LYS A 100 11.87 0.28 -6.65
CA LYS A 100 12.52 -1.04 -6.78
C LYS A 100 12.31 -1.69 -8.14
N ILE A 101 11.41 -1.16 -8.95
CA ILE A 101 11.11 -1.66 -10.29
C ILE A 101 11.28 -0.56 -11.34
N HIS A 102 11.25 -0.95 -12.60
CA HIS A 102 11.35 -0.06 -13.75
C HIS A 102 9.98 0.05 -14.42
N LYS A 103 9.89 0.97 -15.38
CA LYS A 103 8.71 1.09 -16.23
C LYS A 103 8.33 -0.28 -16.82
N ASN A 104 7.04 -0.57 -16.84
CA ASN A 104 6.41 -1.85 -17.20
C ASN A 104 6.58 -2.98 -16.18
N GLY A 105 7.17 -2.70 -15.02
CA GLY A 105 7.29 -3.67 -13.93
C GLY A 105 5.99 -3.88 -13.15
N ASP A 106 5.91 -5.04 -12.52
CA ASP A 106 4.80 -5.44 -11.63
C ASP A 106 5.36 -5.80 -10.26
N ILE A 107 4.70 -5.30 -9.22
CA ILE A 107 5.14 -5.47 -7.84
C ILE A 107 3.95 -5.65 -6.90
N GLU A 108 4.10 -6.53 -5.92
CA GLU A 108 3.24 -6.58 -4.73
C GLU A 108 3.94 -5.87 -3.58
N ILE A 109 3.21 -5.02 -2.88
CA ILE A 109 3.74 -4.19 -1.80
C ILE A 109 2.93 -4.47 -0.54
N TYR A 110 3.61 -4.69 0.58
CA TYR A 110 3.01 -4.95 1.87
C TYR A 110 3.50 -3.89 2.84
N ILE A 111 2.68 -2.87 3.09
CA ILE A 111 3.06 -1.65 3.80
C ILE A 111 2.62 -1.75 5.25
N PRO A 112 3.57 -1.83 6.22
CA PRO A 112 3.23 -1.70 7.64
C PRO A 112 2.56 -0.34 7.90
N TYR A 113 1.72 -0.28 8.93
CA TYR A 113 0.94 0.93 9.20
C TYR A 113 1.81 2.19 9.35
N TYR A 114 2.97 2.08 9.95
CA TYR A 114 3.88 3.21 10.21
C TYR A 114 4.60 3.73 8.96
N LEU A 115 4.52 3.04 7.83
CA LEU A 115 4.95 3.48 6.50
C LEU A 115 3.76 3.83 5.60
N GLY A 116 2.56 3.82 6.13
CA GLY A 116 1.31 4.16 5.50
C GLY A 116 0.59 5.30 6.24
N TYR A 117 -0.65 5.05 6.65
CA TYR A 117 -1.49 6.05 7.33
C TYR A 117 -1.36 6.03 8.86
N ASP A 118 -0.45 5.21 9.40
CA ASP A 118 -0.08 5.16 10.80
C ASP A 118 -1.26 4.78 11.71
N GLU A 119 -1.44 5.52 12.78
CA GLU A 119 -2.50 5.31 13.78
C GLU A 119 -3.79 6.05 13.41
N GLU A 120 -3.83 6.71 12.28
CA GLU A 120 -4.98 7.47 11.84
C GLU A 120 -6.04 6.58 11.17
N VAL A 121 -7.30 6.89 11.45
CA VAL A 121 -8.41 6.39 10.64
C VAL A 121 -8.42 7.16 9.34
N PHE A 122 -8.14 6.47 8.27
CA PHE A 122 -8.32 7.05 6.96
C PHE A 122 -9.71 6.68 6.46
N SER A 123 -10.62 7.64 6.45
CA SER A 123 -11.91 7.50 5.80
C SER A 123 -11.90 8.37 4.55
N ASN A 124 -12.24 7.73 3.46
CA ASN A 124 -12.14 8.37 2.18
C ASN A 124 -13.50 8.87 1.70
N ASP A 125 -13.97 9.93 2.33
CA ASP A 125 -14.98 10.78 1.71
C ASP A 125 -14.41 11.60 0.55
N LYS A 126 -13.08 11.51 0.33
CA LYS A 126 -12.37 12.48 -0.52
C LYS A 126 -11.50 11.90 -1.61
N ILE A 127 -11.13 10.63 -1.57
CA ILE A 127 -10.26 10.07 -2.63
C ILE A 127 -11.03 9.85 -3.93
N GLY A 128 -12.29 9.47 -3.84
CA GLY A 128 -13.14 9.42 -5.03
C GLY A 128 -13.67 10.78 -5.44
N ASP A 129 -13.85 11.70 -4.49
CA ASP A 129 -14.57 12.96 -4.71
C ASP A 129 -13.72 14.09 -5.29
N ALA A 130 -12.40 14.04 -5.15
CA ALA A 130 -11.53 15.07 -5.74
C ALA A 130 -11.63 15.13 -7.28
N GLU A 131 -12.13 14.06 -7.92
CA GLU A 131 -12.30 13.97 -9.37
C GLU A 131 -13.68 13.47 -9.83
N GLY A 132 -14.64 13.33 -8.92
CA GLY A 132 -16.02 12.95 -9.27
C GLY A 132 -16.21 11.52 -9.79
N ASN A 133 -15.27 10.62 -9.53
CA ASN A 133 -15.31 9.23 -9.98
C ASN A 133 -15.75 8.23 -8.91
N GLY A 134 -16.21 8.71 -7.76
CA GLY A 134 -16.79 7.86 -6.73
C GLY A 134 -18.20 7.45 -7.10
N THR A 135 -18.50 6.18 -7.15
CA THR A 135 -19.87 5.69 -7.09
C THR A 135 -20.46 6.05 -5.73
N GLU A 136 -21.58 6.75 -5.72
CA GLU A 136 -22.32 7.04 -4.49
C GLU A 136 -22.42 5.78 -3.62
N GLY A 137 -21.88 5.84 -2.39
CA GLY A 137 -22.03 4.79 -1.41
C GLY A 137 -20.82 3.91 -1.13
N THR A 138 -19.68 4.10 -1.81
CA THR A 138 -18.43 3.38 -1.48
C THR A 138 -17.50 4.27 -0.67
N GLN A 139 -17.67 4.24 0.65
CA GLN A 139 -16.70 4.80 1.57
C GLN A 139 -15.52 3.82 1.66
N SER A 140 -14.36 4.22 1.18
CA SER A 140 -13.12 3.52 1.46
C SER A 140 -12.68 3.83 2.89
N TYR A 141 -12.50 2.79 3.68
CA TYR A 141 -12.16 2.91 5.09
C TYR A 141 -10.93 2.09 5.39
N ILE A 142 -9.91 2.76 5.94
CA ILE A 142 -8.69 2.10 6.40
C ILE A 142 -8.59 2.32 7.91
N PRO A 143 -8.80 1.27 8.73
CA PRO A 143 -8.64 1.37 10.17
C PRO A 143 -7.22 1.75 10.57
N PRO A 144 -7.02 2.33 11.77
CA PRO A 144 -5.69 2.48 12.34
C PRO A 144 -4.93 1.15 12.37
N TYR A 145 -3.62 1.20 12.28
CA TYR A 145 -2.72 0.03 12.34
C TYR A 145 -2.91 -0.99 11.21
N SER A 146 -3.52 -0.57 10.10
CA SER A 146 -3.73 -1.45 8.96
C SER A 146 -2.49 -1.62 8.11
N VAL A 147 -2.14 -2.86 7.83
CA VAL A 147 -1.26 -3.20 6.70
C VAL A 147 -2.04 -2.92 5.41
N MET A 148 -1.40 -2.26 4.47
CA MET A 148 -1.95 -2.06 3.14
C MET A 148 -1.23 -2.97 2.15
N ILE A 149 -2.00 -3.74 1.38
CA ILE A 149 -1.49 -4.66 0.38
C ILE A 149 -1.83 -4.09 -0.99
N PHE A 150 -0.81 -3.74 -1.77
CA PHE A 150 -0.98 -3.24 -3.13
C PHE A 150 -0.43 -4.21 -4.15
N THR A 151 -1.17 -4.39 -5.23
CA THR A 151 -0.67 -4.99 -6.47
C THR A 151 -0.62 -3.88 -7.50
N VAL A 152 0.57 -3.64 -8.06
CA VAL A 152 0.83 -2.46 -8.90
C VAL A 152 1.51 -2.87 -10.19
N HIS A 153 0.99 -2.34 -11.30
CA HIS A 153 1.68 -2.28 -12.59
C HIS A 153 2.13 -0.83 -12.85
N LEU A 154 3.42 -0.63 -13.00
CA LEU A 154 4.01 0.68 -13.28
C LEU A 154 4.05 0.91 -14.78
N SER A 155 3.04 1.60 -15.32
CA SER A 155 2.90 1.78 -16.77
C SER A 155 3.72 2.91 -17.34
N ASP A 156 4.03 3.94 -16.55
CA ASP A 156 4.85 5.06 -17.02
C ASP A 156 5.55 5.80 -15.89
N VAL A 157 6.65 6.47 -16.21
CA VAL A 157 7.46 7.30 -15.31
C VAL A 157 7.85 8.57 -16.05
N TYR A 158 7.56 9.71 -15.43
CA TYR A 158 7.89 11.03 -16.00
C TYR A 158 8.92 11.78 -15.18
#